data_97a8f4ff7607e362d125959da421d523
#
_entry.id   97a8f4ff7607e362d125959da421d523
#
_cell.length_a   1.000
_cell.length_b   1.000
_cell.length_c   1.000
_cell.angle_alpha   90.00
_cell.angle_beta   90.00
_cell.angle_gamma   90.00
#
_symmetry.space_group_name_H-M   'P 1'
#
loop_
_entity.id
_entity.type
_entity.pdbx_description
1 polymer ?
#
loop_
_entity_poly.entity_id
_entity_poly.type
_entity_poly.pdbx_seq_one_letter_code
_entity_poly.pdbx_strand_id
1 'polypeptide(L)'
;MSAQLQLQASAAMPTRRRTIAGLLATAGALLTGCSGNSQYLSSAPPTQTPQAPQGVIGTGSVKAALLLPLSAPGNAGVAGQAMRNAAEMALAEFNSPNVQILVKDDGGTAEAARLGAQQALDEGAEIILGPLFAQSVSFVGQVARPRSVPVIAFSTDANVASSGVYLLSFLPESDVDRVVQYATSTGKHSFAALIPDNPYGVVVEAAFKQSVARRNGKIIALEHYPHDKTAMAGPIHNVAQASAGADALFIPDGGDAVPDVVQAMIAAGVNTKRLQLLGTGLWDDPRIYATPALDGGWFAAPDGVGYRNFSARYRERYKQDPVRTATLAYDAVALIAALVKTQGPQRFSTEVLTNPSGFSGIDGLFRFRADGTNERGLAVLRVATAGAQTLSPAPKSFGGAASG
;
A
#
# COMPACT_ATOMS: atom_id res chain seq x y z
N MET A 1 26.47 -55.25 -8.59
CA MET A 1 25.31 -56.12 -8.79
C MET A 1 24.13 -55.14 -8.91
N SER A 2 23.82 -54.52 -10.05
CA SER A 2 23.16 -55.02 -11.26
C SER A 2 21.73 -55.49 -11.03
N ALA A 3 20.77 -54.68 -11.56
CA ALA A 3 19.56 -54.96 -12.27
C ALA A 3 18.60 -53.76 -12.16
N GLN A 4 18.36 -52.89 -13.04
CA GLN A 4 17.78 -52.79 -14.39
C GLN A 4 16.57 -53.72 -14.62
N LEU A 5 15.46 -53.08 -14.99
CA LEU A 5 14.51 -53.38 -16.08
C LEU A 5 13.30 -52.42 -15.93
N GLN A 6 13.09 -51.46 -16.82
CA GLN A 6 12.48 -51.45 -18.18
C GLN A 6 10.96 -51.67 -18.18
N LEU A 7 10.26 -50.56 -18.51
CA LEU A 7 9.44 -50.35 -19.76
C LEU A 7 8.29 -51.30 -19.99
N GLN A 8 7.09 -50.73 -20.15
CA GLN A 8 6.35 -50.87 -21.41
C GLN A 8 5.18 -49.89 -21.52
N ALA A 9 5.13 -49.28 -22.68
CA ALA A 9 4.07 -48.46 -23.25
C ALA A 9 3.10 -49.35 -24.05
N SER A 10 1.87 -48.89 -24.28
CA SER A 10 1.08 -49.11 -25.50
C SER A 10 -0.33 -48.59 -25.30
N ALA A 11 -0.78 -47.56 -26.00
CA ALA A 11 -1.48 -47.51 -27.29
C ALA A 11 -2.94 -47.99 -27.16
N ALA A 12 -3.99 -47.36 -27.64
CA ALA A 12 -4.29 -46.79 -28.93
C ALA A 12 -5.69 -46.15 -28.93
N MET A 13 -5.93 -45.19 -29.80
CA MET A 13 -7.25 -44.71 -30.25
C MET A 13 -8.05 -45.77 -30.99
N PRO A 14 -9.37 -45.56 -31.19
CA PRO A 14 -9.79 -45.38 -32.57
C PRO A 14 -10.80 -44.27 -32.84
N THR A 15 -10.57 -43.65 -33.97
CA THR A 15 -11.43 -42.83 -34.82
C THR A 15 -12.71 -43.55 -35.26
N ARG A 16 -13.84 -42.83 -35.35
CA ARG A 16 -14.88 -43.11 -36.36
C ARG A 16 -15.50 -41.83 -36.88
N ARG A 17 -15.13 -41.55 -38.14
CA ARG A 17 -15.90 -40.73 -39.11
C ARG A 17 -17.23 -41.44 -39.45
N ARG A 18 -18.28 -40.66 -39.63
CA ARG A 18 -19.32 -40.95 -40.63
C ARG A 18 -19.89 -39.66 -41.19
N THR A 19 -19.57 -39.43 -42.43
CA THR A 19 -20.22 -38.58 -43.44
C THR A 19 -21.52 -39.23 -43.92
N ILE A 20 -22.57 -38.44 -44.12
CA ILE A 20 -23.59 -38.67 -45.12
C ILE A 20 -24.03 -37.32 -45.70
N ALA A 21 -24.00 -37.27 -47.02
CA ALA A 21 -24.35 -36.19 -47.91
C ALA A 21 -25.77 -36.39 -48.51
N GLY A 22 -26.29 -35.31 -49.08
CA GLY A 22 -27.33 -35.26 -50.06
C GLY A 22 -28.65 -34.67 -49.54
N LEU A 23 -29.42 -33.84 -50.24
CA LEU A 23 -29.62 -33.59 -51.67
C LEU A 23 -30.41 -32.30 -51.87
N LEU A 24 -30.18 -31.65 -52.96
CA LEU A 24 -30.86 -30.48 -53.53
C LEU A 24 -32.36 -30.66 -53.77
N ALA A 25 -33.14 -29.61 -53.70
CA ALA A 25 -34.21 -29.30 -54.60
C ALA A 25 -34.59 -27.84 -54.69
N THR A 26 -34.58 -27.32 -55.85
CA THR A 26 -34.94 -26.02 -56.42
C THR A 26 -36.44 -25.76 -56.48
N ALA A 27 -36.82 -24.47 -56.36
CA ALA A 27 -37.85 -23.72 -57.12
C ALA A 27 -38.22 -22.48 -56.37
N GLY A 28 -38.16 -21.44 -56.86
CA GLY A 28 -38.39 -20.38 -57.73
C GLY A 28 -39.80 -19.78 -57.60
N ALA A 29 -39.90 -18.49 -57.27
CA ALA A 29 -40.83 -17.56 -57.87
C ALA A 29 -40.78 -16.17 -57.19
N LEU A 30 -40.70 -15.19 -58.05
CA LEU A 30 -40.85 -13.78 -57.88
C LEU A 30 -42.18 -13.39 -57.21
N LEU A 31 -42.17 -12.30 -56.36
CA LEU A 31 -43.08 -11.19 -56.53
C LEU A 31 -42.73 -10.03 -55.56
N THR A 32 -42.66 -8.89 -56.13
CA THR A 32 -42.59 -7.50 -55.66
C THR A 32 -43.48 -7.12 -54.47
N GLY A 33 -42.96 -6.25 -53.63
CA GLY A 33 -43.87 -5.43 -52.81
C GLY A 33 -43.24 -4.76 -51.61
N CYS A 34 -42.92 -3.46 -51.74
CA CYS A 34 -42.99 -2.38 -50.76
C CYS A 34 -42.34 -2.45 -49.38
N SER A 35 -41.36 -1.59 -49.24
CA SER A 35 -41.09 -0.70 -48.07
C SER A 35 -41.62 -1.16 -46.71
N GLY A 36 -40.75 -1.56 -45.85
CA GLY A 36 -40.98 -1.68 -44.43
C GLY A 36 -39.66 -1.66 -43.69
N ASN A 37 -39.42 -0.50 -43.12
CA ASN A 37 -38.31 -0.19 -42.27
C ASN A 37 -38.18 -1.20 -41.13
N SER A 38 -37.16 -2.03 -41.12
CA SER A 38 -36.79 -2.85 -39.95
C SER A 38 -35.30 -2.84 -39.75
N GLN A 39 -34.84 -1.67 -39.30
CA GLN A 39 -33.60 -1.55 -38.56
C GLN A 39 -33.87 -2.00 -37.11
N TYR A 40 -33.62 -3.23 -36.77
CA TYR A 40 -33.32 -3.66 -35.40
C TYR A 40 -32.45 -4.93 -35.48
N LEU A 41 -31.23 -4.77 -36.01
CA LEU A 41 -30.10 -5.55 -35.49
C LEU A 41 -29.39 -4.65 -34.55
N SER A 42 -29.77 -4.73 -33.29
CA SER A 42 -29.03 -4.13 -32.16
C SER A 42 -27.64 -4.74 -32.12
N SER A 43 -26.70 -4.08 -32.78
CA SER A 43 -25.33 -4.14 -32.38
C SER A 43 -25.31 -3.60 -30.94
N ALA A 44 -25.08 -4.44 -29.96
CA ALA A 44 -24.76 -3.98 -28.60
C ALA A 44 -23.66 -2.93 -28.76
N PRO A 45 -23.81 -1.74 -28.16
CA PRO A 45 -22.74 -0.77 -28.20
C PRO A 45 -21.50 -1.44 -27.63
N PRO A 46 -20.30 -1.23 -28.21
CA PRO A 46 -19.08 -1.71 -27.61
C PRO A 46 -19.08 -1.24 -26.15
N THR A 47 -18.92 -2.15 -25.23
CA THR A 47 -18.73 -1.85 -23.82
C THR A 47 -17.53 -0.92 -23.76
N GLN A 48 -17.77 0.38 -23.68
CA GLN A 48 -16.73 1.36 -23.48
C GLN A 48 -16.12 1.00 -22.12
N THR A 49 -14.94 0.44 -22.15
CA THR A 49 -14.06 0.40 -20.98
C THR A 49 -14.05 1.83 -20.43
N PRO A 50 -14.38 2.07 -19.16
CA PRO A 50 -14.37 3.43 -18.62
C PRO A 50 -13.02 4.04 -18.91
N GLN A 51 -12.98 5.01 -19.84
CA GLN A 51 -11.75 5.74 -20.12
C GLN A 51 -11.50 6.58 -18.87
N ALA A 52 -10.44 6.25 -18.14
CA ALA A 52 -10.08 6.97 -16.93
C ALA A 52 -9.99 8.45 -17.24
N PRO A 53 -10.50 9.34 -16.40
CA PRO A 53 -10.50 10.78 -16.65
C PRO A 53 -9.06 11.28 -16.67
N GLN A 54 -8.49 11.36 -17.86
CA GLN A 54 -7.29 12.15 -18.11
C GLN A 54 -7.71 13.61 -17.98
N GLY A 55 -6.97 14.38 -17.18
CA GLY A 55 -7.36 15.75 -16.94
C GLY A 55 -6.30 16.52 -16.19
N VAL A 56 -6.53 17.81 -16.16
CA VAL A 56 -5.72 18.77 -15.42
C VAL A 56 -6.52 19.22 -14.20
N ILE A 57 -5.88 19.29 -13.04
CA ILE A 57 -6.46 19.84 -11.81
C ILE A 57 -5.72 21.13 -11.48
N GLY A 58 -6.46 22.23 -11.31
CA GLY A 58 -5.88 23.54 -11.06
C GLY A 58 -5.42 24.28 -12.34
N THR A 59 -5.01 25.54 -12.18
CA THR A 59 -4.70 26.46 -13.29
C THR A 59 -3.37 27.20 -13.09
N GLY A 60 -2.55 26.80 -12.12
CA GLY A 60 -1.29 27.46 -11.82
C GLY A 60 -0.22 27.30 -12.90
N SER A 61 0.86 28.05 -12.79
CA SER A 61 1.99 27.99 -13.72
C SER A 61 3.00 26.88 -13.40
N VAL A 62 3.06 26.43 -12.14
CA VAL A 62 3.94 25.33 -11.71
C VAL A 62 3.25 24.02 -11.99
N LYS A 63 3.85 23.20 -12.85
CA LYS A 63 3.29 21.91 -13.25
C LYS A 63 3.83 20.77 -12.41
N ALA A 64 2.93 19.96 -11.86
CA ALA A 64 3.24 18.69 -11.20
C ALA A 64 2.53 17.57 -11.94
N ALA A 65 3.19 16.42 -12.13
CA ALA A 65 2.51 15.24 -12.62
C ALA A 65 1.88 14.45 -11.45
N LEU A 66 0.74 13.80 -11.70
CA LEU A 66 0.13 12.85 -10.78
C LEU A 66 -0.12 11.54 -11.53
N LEU A 67 0.72 10.53 -11.27
CA LEU A 67 0.65 9.21 -11.91
C LEU A 67 -0.10 8.25 -10.98
N LEU A 68 -1.22 7.71 -11.45
CA LEU A 68 -2.10 6.84 -10.67
C LEU A 68 -2.69 5.72 -11.54
N PRO A 69 -3.00 4.54 -10.97
CA PRO A 69 -3.56 3.39 -11.67
C PRO A 69 -5.08 3.55 -11.91
N LEU A 70 -5.50 4.61 -12.61
CA LEU A 70 -6.91 5.01 -12.70
C LEU A 70 -7.76 3.98 -13.46
N SER A 71 -7.22 3.35 -14.49
CA SER A 71 -7.88 2.31 -15.29
C SER A 71 -7.54 0.87 -14.86
N ALA A 72 -6.69 0.71 -13.83
CA ALA A 72 -6.35 -0.61 -13.34
C ALA A 72 -7.59 -1.34 -12.78
N PRO A 73 -7.71 -2.67 -12.97
CA PRO A 73 -8.84 -3.43 -12.45
C PRO A 73 -8.83 -3.56 -10.92
N GLY A 74 -10.02 -3.76 -10.35
CA GLY A 74 -10.19 -4.08 -8.93
C GLY A 74 -9.75 -2.97 -7.99
N ASN A 75 -9.16 -3.34 -6.86
CA ASN A 75 -8.78 -2.41 -5.79
C ASN A 75 -7.73 -1.38 -6.22
N ALA A 76 -6.92 -1.67 -7.21
CA ALA A 76 -5.91 -0.76 -7.73
C ALA A 76 -6.56 0.48 -8.36
N GLY A 77 -7.56 0.30 -9.24
CA GLY A 77 -8.29 1.40 -9.84
C GLY A 77 -9.12 2.18 -8.83
N VAL A 78 -9.73 1.49 -7.85
CA VAL A 78 -10.44 2.14 -6.72
C VAL A 78 -9.49 3.04 -5.94
N ALA A 79 -8.28 2.56 -5.63
CA ALA A 79 -7.25 3.34 -4.96
C ALA A 79 -6.82 4.53 -5.81
N GLY A 80 -6.54 4.33 -7.10
CA GLY A 80 -6.17 5.39 -8.04
C GLY A 80 -7.22 6.50 -8.07
N GLN A 81 -8.49 6.16 -8.21
CA GLN A 81 -9.57 7.13 -8.25
C GLN A 81 -9.74 7.88 -6.91
N ALA A 82 -9.63 7.18 -5.78
CA ALA A 82 -9.71 7.81 -4.46
C ALA A 82 -8.53 8.77 -4.22
N MET A 83 -7.33 8.41 -4.66
CA MET A 83 -6.14 9.25 -4.58
C MET A 83 -6.26 10.49 -5.48
N ARG A 84 -6.81 10.36 -6.70
CA ARG A 84 -7.11 11.49 -7.58
C ARG A 84 -8.08 12.47 -6.93
N ASN A 85 -9.16 11.97 -6.36
CA ASN A 85 -10.15 12.77 -5.66
C ASN A 85 -9.53 13.52 -4.47
N ALA A 86 -8.68 12.84 -3.69
CA ALA A 86 -7.96 13.43 -2.58
C ALA A 86 -6.99 14.53 -3.02
N ALA A 87 -6.28 14.34 -4.14
CA ALA A 87 -5.41 15.34 -4.74
C ALA A 87 -6.19 16.60 -5.16
N GLU A 88 -7.36 16.42 -5.79
CA GLU A 88 -8.26 17.52 -6.15
C GLU A 88 -8.77 18.26 -4.90
N MET A 89 -9.15 17.52 -3.86
CA MET A 89 -9.61 18.11 -2.60
C MET A 89 -8.49 18.92 -1.94
N ALA A 90 -7.27 18.39 -1.89
CA ALA A 90 -6.11 19.09 -1.32
C ALA A 90 -5.84 20.42 -2.04
N LEU A 91 -5.82 20.41 -3.37
CA LEU A 91 -5.56 21.63 -4.15
C LEU A 91 -6.68 22.68 -3.97
N ALA A 92 -7.93 22.23 -3.87
CA ALA A 92 -9.08 23.13 -3.68
C ALA A 92 -9.09 23.81 -2.28
N GLU A 93 -8.45 23.21 -1.28
CA GLU A 93 -8.35 23.77 0.07
C GLU A 93 -7.25 24.85 0.20
N PHE A 94 -6.38 24.98 -0.79
CA PHE A 94 -5.40 26.06 -0.84
C PHE A 94 -5.99 27.30 -1.52
N ASN A 95 -5.80 28.45 -0.90
CA ASN A 95 -6.20 29.72 -1.50
C ASN A 95 -5.24 30.09 -2.64
N SER A 96 -5.75 30.07 -3.88
CA SER A 96 -5.03 30.42 -5.10
C SER A 96 -3.67 29.69 -5.25
N PRO A 97 -3.65 28.35 -5.24
CA PRO A 97 -2.41 27.62 -5.42
C PRO A 97 -1.91 27.84 -6.85
N ASN A 98 -0.65 28.29 -6.99
CA ASN A 98 -0.02 28.44 -8.31
C ASN A 98 0.47 27.07 -8.83
N VAL A 99 -0.37 26.05 -8.75
CA VAL A 99 -0.09 24.66 -9.14
C VAL A 99 -1.09 24.17 -10.16
N GLN A 100 -0.60 23.47 -11.16
CA GLN A 100 -1.37 22.71 -12.14
C GLN A 100 -0.93 21.25 -12.09
N ILE A 101 -1.86 20.34 -11.84
CA ILE A 101 -1.58 18.90 -11.75
C ILE A 101 -1.97 18.21 -13.05
N LEU A 102 -0.99 17.66 -13.74
CA LEU A 102 -1.15 16.84 -14.95
C LEU A 102 -1.45 15.41 -14.52
N VAL A 103 -2.71 14.99 -14.58
CA VAL A 103 -3.12 13.63 -14.20
C VAL A 103 -2.80 12.68 -15.33
N LYS A 104 -2.03 11.63 -15.05
CA LYS A 104 -1.64 10.56 -15.97
C LYS A 104 -2.10 9.22 -15.42
N ASP A 105 -2.75 8.45 -16.25
CA ASP A 105 -3.14 7.08 -15.93
C ASP A 105 -1.97 6.13 -16.25
N ASP A 106 -1.49 5.41 -15.23
CA ASP A 106 -0.44 4.39 -15.40
C ASP A 106 -1.01 2.97 -15.55
N GLY A 107 -2.34 2.81 -15.49
CA GLY A 107 -3.01 1.52 -15.62
C GLY A 107 -2.49 0.45 -14.66
N GLY A 108 -1.70 0.81 -13.67
CA GLY A 108 -1.03 -0.11 -12.74
C GLY A 108 0.17 -0.85 -13.37
N THR A 109 0.71 -0.37 -14.49
CA THR A 109 1.82 -1.02 -15.21
C THR A 109 3.07 -0.14 -15.26
N ALA A 110 4.24 -0.78 -15.21
CA ALA A 110 5.51 -0.07 -15.26
C ALA A 110 5.73 0.71 -16.56
N GLU A 111 5.33 0.12 -17.70
CA GLU A 111 5.50 0.77 -19.00
C GLU A 111 4.57 1.97 -19.19
N ALA A 112 3.29 1.86 -18.82
CA ALA A 112 2.39 3.01 -18.88
C ALA A 112 2.81 4.12 -17.92
N ALA A 113 3.31 3.78 -16.72
CA ALA A 113 3.88 4.74 -15.79
C ALA A 113 5.09 5.48 -16.39
N ARG A 114 6.00 4.75 -17.08
CA ARG A 114 7.15 5.32 -17.78
C ARG A 114 6.70 6.31 -18.86
N LEU A 115 5.75 5.90 -19.71
CA LEU A 115 5.21 6.76 -20.77
C LEU A 115 4.48 7.98 -20.21
N GLY A 116 3.67 7.81 -19.16
CA GLY A 116 2.98 8.92 -18.49
C GLY A 116 3.95 9.92 -17.88
N ALA A 117 5.02 9.43 -17.23
CA ALA A 117 6.08 10.28 -16.71
C ALA A 117 6.81 11.05 -17.81
N GLN A 118 7.19 10.38 -18.92
CA GLN A 118 7.83 11.03 -20.04
C GLN A 118 6.95 12.14 -20.63
N GLN A 119 5.68 11.86 -20.86
CA GLN A 119 4.73 12.86 -21.36
C GLN A 119 4.62 14.07 -20.41
N ALA A 120 4.49 13.80 -19.10
CA ALA A 120 4.40 14.88 -18.12
C ALA A 120 5.65 15.76 -18.08
N LEU A 121 6.84 15.14 -18.19
CA LEU A 121 8.11 15.86 -18.28
C LEU A 121 8.23 16.70 -19.56
N ASP A 122 7.74 16.19 -20.68
CA ASP A 122 7.70 16.93 -21.95
C ASP A 122 6.69 18.09 -21.91
N GLU A 123 5.62 17.96 -21.11
CA GLU A 123 4.66 19.03 -20.81
C GLU A 123 5.21 20.05 -19.80
N GLY A 124 6.38 19.81 -19.22
CA GLY A 124 7.08 20.70 -18.30
C GLY A 124 6.76 20.47 -16.83
N ALA A 125 6.44 19.26 -16.42
CA ALA A 125 6.32 18.90 -15.00
C ALA A 125 7.65 19.09 -14.26
N GLU A 126 7.60 19.79 -13.13
CA GLU A 126 8.77 20.07 -12.28
C GLU A 126 8.91 19.06 -11.13
N ILE A 127 7.88 18.27 -10.86
CA ILE A 127 7.83 17.21 -9.87
C ILE A 127 6.81 16.14 -10.30
N ILE A 128 7.07 14.88 -9.93
CA ILE A 128 6.15 13.77 -10.18
C ILE A 128 5.63 13.25 -8.85
N LEU A 129 4.32 13.16 -8.69
CA LEU A 129 3.60 12.53 -7.57
C LEU A 129 3.10 11.17 -8.02
N GLY A 130 3.40 10.11 -7.26
CA GLY A 130 3.22 8.73 -7.71
C GLY A 130 4.47 8.19 -8.39
N PRO A 131 4.39 6.97 -8.94
CA PRO A 131 3.25 6.06 -8.96
C PRO A 131 3.03 5.30 -7.63
N LEU A 132 2.02 4.40 -7.64
CA LEU A 132 1.67 3.61 -6.45
C LEU A 132 2.50 2.33 -6.34
N PHE A 133 2.80 1.65 -7.43
CA PHE A 133 3.42 0.33 -7.43
C PHE A 133 4.95 0.39 -7.59
N ALA A 134 5.65 -0.46 -6.84
CA ALA A 134 7.12 -0.49 -6.79
C ALA A 134 7.79 -0.60 -8.17
N GLN A 135 7.31 -1.51 -9.02
CA GLN A 135 7.84 -1.66 -10.37
C GLN A 135 7.72 -0.35 -11.17
N SER A 136 6.56 0.31 -11.10
CA SER A 136 6.32 1.58 -11.77
C SER A 136 7.26 2.69 -11.26
N VAL A 137 7.55 2.74 -9.95
CA VAL A 137 8.48 3.71 -9.35
C VAL A 137 9.86 3.63 -9.97
N SER A 138 10.39 2.42 -10.14
CA SER A 138 11.72 2.20 -10.72
C SER A 138 11.80 2.75 -12.15
N PHE A 139 10.78 2.53 -12.97
CA PHE A 139 10.72 3.01 -14.36
C PHE A 139 10.53 4.54 -14.44
N VAL A 140 9.69 5.11 -13.59
CA VAL A 140 9.50 6.57 -13.49
C VAL A 140 10.81 7.25 -13.06
N GLY A 141 11.50 6.70 -12.06
CA GLY A 141 12.79 7.21 -11.59
C GLY A 141 13.87 7.23 -12.70
N GLN A 142 13.85 6.25 -13.62
CA GLN A 142 14.79 6.22 -14.74
C GLN A 142 14.58 7.38 -15.73
N VAL A 143 13.33 7.80 -15.98
CA VAL A 143 13.06 8.92 -16.90
C VAL A 143 13.11 10.28 -16.23
N ALA A 144 12.85 10.37 -14.93
CA ALA A 144 12.87 11.61 -14.16
C ALA A 144 14.30 12.08 -13.81
N ARG A 145 15.18 11.14 -13.46
CA ARG A 145 16.56 11.44 -13.01
C ARG A 145 17.40 12.23 -14.04
N PRO A 146 17.43 11.91 -15.36
CA PRO A 146 18.18 12.69 -16.34
C PRO A 146 17.68 14.13 -16.49
N ARG A 147 16.43 14.39 -16.11
CA ARG A 147 15.79 15.72 -16.13
C ARG A 147 15.95 16.45 -14.79
N SER A 148 16.58 15.82 -13.79
CA SER A 148 16.68 16.35 -12.41
C SER A 148 15.32 16.69 -11.80
N VAL A 149 14.26 15.97 -12.18
CA VAL A 149 12.90 16.14 -11.65
C VAL A 149 12.70 15.13 -10.53
N PRO A 150 12.37 15.58 -9.29
CA PRO A 150 12.12 14.68 -8.18
C PRO A 150 10.81 13.92 -8.33
N VAL A 151 10.77 12.75 -7.72
CA VAL A 151 9.60 11.86 -7.67
C VAL A 151 9.20 11.67 -6.21
N ILE A 152 7.92 11.89 -5.88
CA ILE A 152 7.32 11.51 -4.59
C ILE A 152 6.38 10.35 -4.86
N ALA A 153 6.85 9.12 -4.69
CA ALA A 153 6.11 7.91 -4.96
C ALA A 153 5.34 7.42 -3.73
N PHE A 154 4.32 6.56 -3.94
CA PHE A 154 3.44 6.06 -2.88
C PHE A 154 3.67 4.58 -2.54
N SER A 155 4.74 3.98 -3.07
CA SER A 155 5.08 2.58 -2.82
C SER A 155 5.48 2.33 -1.37
N THR A 156 5.08 1.18 -0.84
CA THR A 156 5.51 0.68 0.48
C THR A 156 6.81 -0.12 0.42
N ASP A 157 7.39 -0.33 -0.76
CA ASP A 157 8.66 -1.03 -0.93
C ASP A 157 9.83 -0.04 -0.84
N ALA A 158 10.56 -0.08 0.27
CA ALA A 158 11.70 0.78 0.52
C ALA A 158 12.85 0.60 -0.50
N ASN A 159 12.94 -0.54 -1.19
CA ASN A 159 14.01 -0.82 -2.14
C ASN A 159 13.94 0.03 -3.42
N VAL A 160 12.79 0.64 -3.71
CA VAL A 160 12.66 1.53 -4.88
C VAL A 160 12.98 2.99 -4.56
N ALA A 161 13.26 3.31 -3.29
CA ALA A 161 13.74 4.61 -2.87
C ALA A 161 15.18 4.85 -3.37
N SER A 162 15.49 6.09 -3.69
CA SER A 162 16.84 6.51 -4.05
C SER A 162 16.93 8.04 -4.02
N SER A 163 18.13 8.58 -4.17
CA SER A 163 18.30 10.02 -4.34
C SER A 163 17.44 10.54 -5.50
N GLY A 164 16.57 11.52 -5.21
CA GLY A 164 15.60 12.09 -6.14
C GLY A 164 14.31 11.28 -6.31
N VAL A 165 14.18 10.11 -5.68
CA VAL A 165 12.94 9.31 -5.62
C VAL A 165 12.58 9.08 -4.16
N TYR A 166 11.61 9.83 -3.67
CA TYR A 166 11.17 9.85 -2.28
C TYR A 166 9.89 9.04 -2.13
N LEU A 167 9.77 8.29 -1.04
CA LEU A 167 8.56 7.53 -0.74
C LEU A 167 7.70 8.28 0.28
N LEU A 168 6.53 8.73 -0.12
CA LEU A 168 5.49 9.20 0.80
C LEU A 168 4.50 8.04 1.00
N SER A 169 4.80 7.19 1.99
CA SER A 169 4.06 5.95 2.20
C SER A 169 4.01 5.57 3.69
N PHE A 170 3.27 4.51 3.99
CA PHE A 170 3.29 3.85 5.29
C PHE A 170 4.30 2.69 5.20
N LEU A 171 5.57 2.98 5.52
CA LEU A 171 6.62 1.98 5.47
C LEU A 171 6.55 1.08 6.71
N PRO A 172 6.46 -0.24 6.53
CA PRO A 172 6.36 -1.19 7.65
C PRO A 172 7.49 -1.07 8.66
N GLU A 173 8.69 -0.71 8.20
CA GLU A 173 9.87 -0.51 9.03
C GLU A 173 9.66 0.56 10.11
N SER A 174 8.89 1.60 9.79
CA SER A 174 8.57 2.68 10.74
C SER A 174 7.66 2.19 11.87
N ASP A 175 6.66 1.37 11.53
CA ASP A 175 5.74 0.77 12.51
C ASP A 175 6.51 -0.14 13.46
N VAL A 176 7.34 -1.03 12.90
CA VAL A 176 8.17 -1.97 13.66
C VAL A 176 9.12 -1.23 14.58
N ASP A 177 9.86 -0.25 14.06
CA ASP A 177 10.83 0.50 14.87
C ASP A 177 10.15 1.23 16.03
N ARG A 178 8.98 1.84 15.78
CA ARG A 178 8.24 2.58 16.79
C ARG A 178 7.66 1.69 17.89
N VAL A 179 7.06 0.55 17.55
CA VAL A 179 6.49 -0.35 18.57
C VAL A 179 7.58 -1.03 19.40
N VAL A 180 8.69 -1.45 18.79
CA VAL A 180 9.84 -2.03 19.49
C VAL A 180 10.52 -0.98 20.38
N GLN A 181 10.67 0.26 19.90
CA GLN A 181 11.19 1.37 20.71
C GLN A 181 10.35 1.57 21.98
N TYR A 182 9.04 1.61 21.84
CA TYR A 182 8.17 1.78 22.99
C TYR A 182 8.22 0.59 23.94
N ALA A 183 8.19 -0.64 23.40
CA ALA A 183 8.29 -1.85 24.20
C ALA A 183 9.57 -1.87 25.04
N THR A 184 10.72 -1.56 24.43
CA THR A 184 12.00 -1.53 25.15
C THR A 184 12.05 -0.41 26.18
N SER A 185 11.50 0.78 25.90
CA SER A 185 11.44 1.89 26.85
C SER A 185 10.56 1.59 28.06
N THR A 186 9.66 0.61 27.96
CA THR A 186 8.81 0.13 29.06
C THR A 186 9.30 -1.16 29.70
N GLY A 187 10.57 -1.54 29.46
CA GLY A 187 11.24 -2.66 30.10
C GLY A 187 11.03 -4.02 29.42
N LYS A 188 10.56 -4.06 28.17
CA LYS A 188 10.47 -5.29 27.39
C LYS A 188 11.75 -5.49 26.59
N HIS A 189 12.55 -6.50 26.94
CA HIS A 189 13.86 -6.73 26.32
C HIS A 189 14.01 -8.10 25.68
N SER A 190 13.11 -9.05 25.97
CA SER A 190 13.07 -10.37 25.35
C SER A 190 11.81 -10.55 24.50
N PHE A 191 12.02 -10.94 23.25
CA PHE A 191 10.98 -10.96 22.23
C PHE A 191 10.83 -12.36 21.63
N ALA A 192 9.61 -12.77 21.38
CA ALA A 192 9.26 -13.82 20.45
C ALA A 192 8.57 -13.20 19.22
N ALA A 193 8.57 -13.87 18.08
CA ALA A 193 7.90 -13.40 16.88
C ALA A 193 7.26 -14.54 16.09
N LEU A 194 6.08 -14.28 15.55
CA LEU A 194 5.39 -15.07 14.55
C LEU A 194 5.25 -14.23 13.29
N ILE A 195 6.02 -14.55 12.27
CA ILE A 195 6.13 -13.78 11.04
C ILE A 195 5.31 -14.45 9.94
N PRO A 196 4.45 -13.73 9.19
CA PRO A 196 3.73 -14.32 8.06
C PRO A 196 4.70 -14.70 6.93
N ASP A 197 4.50 -15.88 6.34
CA ASP A 197 5.32 -16.38 5.22
C ASP A 197 4.86 -15.76 3.90
N ASN A 198 5.19 -14.48 3.73
CA ASN A 198 4.88 -13.68 2.55
C ASN A 198 5.89 -12.53 2.37
N PRO A 199 5.88 -11.79 1.25
CA PRO A 199 6.82 -10.68 1.02
C PRO A 199 6.81 -9.58 2.09
N TYR A 200 5.66 -9.29 2.70
CA TYR A 200 5.56 -8.35 3.82
C TYR A 200 6.30 -8.87 5.05
N GLY A 201 6.16 -10.18 5.35
CA GLY A 201 6.85 -10.84 6.44
C GLY A 201 8.37 -10.69 6.36
N VAL A 202 8.95 -10.82 5.16
CA VAL A 202 10.40 -10.64 4.95
C VAL A 202 10.85 -9.22 5.36
N VAL A 203 10.10 -8.19 4.98
CA VAL A 203 10.43 -6.80 5.30
C VAL A 203 10.32 -6.53 6.80
N VAL A 204 9.22 -6.94 7.42
CA VAL A 204 8.99 -6.68 8.86
C VAL A 204 9.92 -7.50 9.75
N GLU A 205 10.31 -8.70 9.34
CA GLU A 205 11.31 -9.50 10.05
C GLU A 205 12.67 -8.80 10.08
N ALA A 206 13.15 -8.34 8.92
CA ALA A 206 14.42 -7.62 8.83
C ALA A 206 14.41 -6.36 9.72
N ALA A 207 13.34 -5.58 9.63
CA ALA A 207 13.14 -4.39 10.46
C ALA A 207 13.08 -4.73 11.96
N PHE A 208 12.39 -5.81 12.32
CA PHE A 208 12.26 -6.27 13.70
C PHE A 208 13.60 -6.69 14.29
N LYS A 209 14.35 -7.55 13.58
CA LYS A 209 15.70 -7.98 14.00
C LYS A 209 16.62 -6.77 14.20
N GLN A 210 16.61 -5.84 13.25
CA GLN A 210 17.43 -4.64 13.35
C GLN A 210 16.99 -3.72 14.52
N SER A 211 15.70 -3.52 14.71
CA SER A 211 15.15 -2.66 15.75
C SER A 211 15.43 -3.21 17.15
N VAL A 212 15.27 -4.52 17.36
CA VAL A 212 15.59 -5.20 18.61
C VAL A 212 17.09 -5.14 18.91
N ALA A 213 17.94 -5.41 17.92
CA ALA A 213 19.39 -5.37 18.08
C ALA A 213 19.91 -3.96 18.45
N ARG A 214 19.42 -2.89 17.78
CA ARG A 214 19.78 -1.50 18.10
C ARG A 214 19.46 -1.11 19.55
N ARG A 215 18.55 -1.80 20.20
CA ARG A 215 18.07 -1.51 21.57
C ARG A 215 18.54 -2.53 22.61
N ASN A 216 19.56 -3.34 22.24
CA ASN A 216 20.12 -4.40 23.09
C ASN A 216 19.07 -5.42 23.59
N GLY A 217 18.00 -5.61 22.82
CA GLY A 217 17.01 -6.64 23.07
C GLY A 217 17.47 -8.01 22.57
N LYS A 218 16.74 -9.07 22.95
CA LYS A 218 16.99 -10.46 22.52
C LYS A 218 15.75 -11.02 21.84
N ILE A 219 15.92 -11.69 20.71
CA ILE A 219 14.89 -12.52 20.09
C ILE A 219 15.16 -13.95 20.57
N ILE A 220 14.22 -14.51 21.34
CA ILE A 220 14.35 -15.85 21.92
C ILE A 220 13.68 -16.94 21.08
N ALA A 221 12.70 -16.54 20.26
CA ALA A 221 12.06 -17.41 19.27
C ALA A 221 11.56 -16.57 18.09
N LEU A 222 11.67 -17.10 16.90
CA LEU A 222 11.11 -16.53 15.68
C LEU A 222 10.77 -17.68 14.74
N GLU A 223 9.52 -17.74 14.32
CA GLU A 223 9.02 -18.71 13.36
C GLU A 223 8.21 -18.03 12.27
N HIS A 224 8.24 -18.60 11.07
CA HIS A 224 7.37 -18.19 9.98
C HIS A 224 6.14 -19.07 9.96
N TYR A 225 4.98 -18.50 9.65
CA TYR A 225 3.75 -19.26 9.52
C TYR A 225 3.01 -18.90 8.21
N PRO A 226 2.49 -19.91 7.50
CA PRO A 226 1.61 -19.70 6.36
C PRO A 226 0.18 -19.36 6.83
N HIS A 227 -0.60 -18.71 5.97
CA HIS A 227 -2.01 -18.40 6.26
C HIS A 227 -2.95 -19.63 6.15
N ASP A 228 -2.43 -20.82 6.25
CA ASP A 228 -3.18 -22.08 6.34
C ASP A 228 -3.29 -22.55 7.80
N LYS A 229 -4.53 -22.74 8.28
CA LYS A 229 -4.82 -23.06 9.69
C LYS A 229 -4.15 -24.36 10.17
N THR A 230 -3.95 -25.33 9.29
CA THR A 230 -3.31 -26.60 9.63
C THR A 230 -1.80 -26.44 9.67
N ALA A 231 -1.24 -25.79 8.66
CA ALA A 231 0.20 -25.62 8.54
C ALA A 231 0.79 -24.63 9.57
N MET A 232 0.00 -23.65 10.04
CA MET A 232 0.45 -22.70 11.07
C MET A 232 0.64 -23.34 12.46
N ALA A 233 0.03 -24.50 12.73
CA ALA A 233 0.04 -25.11 14.06
C ALA A 233 1.44 -25.45 14.60
N GLY A 234 2.33 -25.94 13.73
CA GLY A 234 3.72 -26.29 14.10
C GLY A 234 4.53 -25.07 14.54
N PRO A 235 4.70 -24.04 13.71
CA PRO A 235 5.35 -22.78 14.06
C PRO A 235 4.80 -22.14 15.34
N ILE A 236 3.48 -22.12 15.48
CA ILE A 236 2.83 -21.55 16.67
C ILE A 236 3.19 -22.36 17.93
N HIS A 237 3.18 -23.68 17.85
CA HIS A 237 3.57 -24.52 18.97
C HIS A 237 5.03 -24.28 19.41
N ASN A 238 5.96 -24.16 18.45
CA ASN A 238 7.36 -23.88 18.73
C ASN A 238 7.55 -22.55 19.47
N VAL A 239 6.91 -21.47 18.96
CA VAL A 239 6.96 -20.15 19.61
C VAL A 239 6.26 -20.19 20.97
N ALA A 240 5.15 -20.91 21.11
CA ALA A 240 4.43 -21.04 22.38
C ALA A 240 5.32 -21.64 23.48
N GLN A 241 6.07 -22.70 23.18
CA GLN A 241 7.01 -23.32 24.13
C GLN A 241 8.12 -22.35 24.56
N ALA A 242 8.69 -21.60 23.62
CA ALA A 242 9.77 -20.66 23.89
C ALA A 242 9.28 -19.35 24.55
N SER A 243 8.02 -18.98 24.39
CA SER A 243 7.46 -17.71 24.84
C SER A 243 7.40 -17.51 26.36
N ALA A 244 7.60 -18.60 27.15
CA ALA A 244 7.65 -18.50 28.61
C ALA A 244 8.74 -17.55 29.13
N GLY A 245 9.83 -17.37 28.37
CA GLY A 245 10.93 -16.43 28.66
C GLY A 245 10.83 -15.09 27.94
N ALA A 246 9.78 -14.87 27.15
CA ALA A 246 9.58 -13.61 26.43
C ALA A 246 8.81 -12.58 27.28
N ASP A 247 9.18 -11.31 27.12
CA ASP A 247 8.40 -10.17 27.61
C ASP A 247 7.30 -9.78 26.61
N ALA A 248 7.55 -10.00 25.31
CA ALA A 248 6.64 -9.61 24.25
C ALA A 248 6.62 -10.60 23.09
N LEU A 249 5.48 -10.68 22.41
CA LEU A 249 5.28 -11.46 21.18
C LEU A 249 4.88 -10.52 20.05
N PHE A 250 5.68 -10.49 18.99
CA PHE A 250 5.44 -9.69 17.80
C PHE A 250 4.72 -10.52 16.73
N ILE A 251 3.54 -10.02 16.28
CA ILE A 251 2.71 -10.66 15.25
C ILE A 251 2.37 -9.58 14.20
N PRO A 252 3.25 -9.35 13.22
CA PRO A 252 3.07 -8.33 12.19
C PRO A 252 2.15 -8.80 11.07
N ASP A 253 0.88 -9.03 11.36
CA ASP A 253 -0.10 -9.44 10.36
C ASP A 253 -1.41 -8.68 10.60
N GLY A 254 -2.41 -8.88 9.73
CA GLY A 254 -3.68 -8.16 9.75
C GLY A 254 -4.82 -8.92 10.42
N GLY A 255 -5.99 -8.26 10.44
CA GLY A 255 -7.22 -8.82 11.01
C GLY A 255 -7.73 -10.10 10.37
N ASP A 256 -7.19 -10.50 9.22
CA ASP A 256 -7.51 -11.79 8.56
C ASP A 256 -6.84 -12.98 9.25
N ALA A 257 -5.65 -12.79 9.84
CA ALA A 257 -4.83 -13.88 10.39
C ALA A 257 -4.63 -13.78 11.91
N VAL A 258 -4.39 -12.60 12.44
CA VAL A 258 -3.97 -12.40 13.84
C VAL A 258 -4.97 -12.99 14.86
N PRO A 259 -6.30 -12.89 14.70
CA PRO A 259 -7.25 -13.53 15.60
C PRO A 259 -7.05 -15.05 15.68
N ASP A 260 -6.87 -15.72 14.55
CA ASP A 260 -6.64 -17.17 14.49
C ASP A 260 -5.29 -17.54 15.11
N VAL A 261 -4.22 -16.78 14.84
CA VAL A 261 -2.89 -16.98 15.41
C VAL A 261 -2.93 -16.90 16.93
N VAL A 262 -3.59 -15.87 17.48
CA VAL A 262 -3.67 -15.69 18.95
C VAL A 262 -4.53 -16.77 19.60
N GLN A 263 -5.61 -17.21 18.97
CA GLN A 263 -6.40 -18.35 19.46
C GLN A 263 -5.57 -19.64 19.47
N ALA A 264 -4.78 -19.89 18.44
CA ALA A 264 -3.88 -21.05 18.41
C ALA A 264 -2.77 -20.97 19.48
N MET A 265 -2.22 -19.77 19.76
CA MET A 265 -1.28 -19.55 20.87
C MET A 265 -1.91 -19.88 22.22
N ILE A 266 -3.15 -19.45 22.46
CA ILE A 266 -3.89 -19.77 23.69
C ILE A 266 -4.14 -21.27 23.80
N ALA A 267 -4.55 -21.92 22.71
CA ALA A 267 -4.73 -23.37 22.69
C ALA A 267 -3.42 -24.14 22.95
N ALA A 268 -2.27 -23.57 22.59
CA ALA A 268 -0.95 -24.09 22.93
C ALA A 268 -0.48 -23.74 24.36
N GLY A 269 -1.34 -23.13 25.20
CA GLY A 269 -1.08 -22.87 26.61
C GLY A 269 -0.44 -21.51 26.92
N VAL A 270 -0.36 -20.61 25.95
CA VAL A 270 0.21 -19.27 26.18
C VAL A 270 -0.77 -18.36 26.92
N ASN A 271 -0.29 -17.75 27.99
CA ASN A 271 -1.05 -16.74 28.72
C ASN A 271 -0.77 -15.35 28.09
N THR A 272 -1.65 -14.93 27.18
CA THR A 272 -1.56 -13.64 26.46
C THR A 272 -1.69 -12.42 27.38
N LYS A 273 -2.20 -12.58 28.62
CA LYS A 273 -2.23 -11.48 29.60
C LYS A 273 -0.89 -11.20 30.25
N ARG A 274 0.01 -12.20 30.25
CA ARG A 274 1.37 -12.06 30.80
C ARG A 274 2.37 -11.63 29.72
N LEU A 275 2.13 -12.01 28.49
CA LEU A 275 2.96 -11.73 27.34
C LEU A 275 2.42 -10.51 26.60
N GLN A 276 3.23 -9.47 26.47
CA GLN A 276 2.81 -8.28 25.74
C GLN A 276 2.71 -8.58 24.23
N LEU A 277 1.52 -8.49 23.68
CA LEU A 277 1.33 -8.65 22.24
C LEU A 277 1.68 -7.34 21.51
N LEU A 278 2.44 -7.46 20.42
CA LEU A 278 2.88 -6.35 19.59
C LEU A 278 2.47 -6.56 18.13
N GLY A 279 1.97 -5.51 17.49
CA GLY A 279 1.61 -5.50 16.07
C GLY A 279 2.15 -4.29 15.33
N THR A 280 1.81 -4.19 14.06
CA THR A 280 2.06 -3.03 13.19
C THR A 280 0.77 -2.25 12.97
N GLY A 281 0.77 -1.22 12.13
CA GLY A 281 -0.42 -0.45 11.76
C GLY A 281 -1.55 -1.29 11.14
N LEU A 282 -1.28 -2.52 10.71
CA LEU A 282 -2.30 -3.49 10.29
C LEU A 282 -3.26 -3.90 11.42
N TRP A 283 -2.92 -3.59 12.68
CA TRP A 283 -3.79 -3.83 13.82
C TRP A 283 -4.86 -2.73 14.03
N ASP A 284 -4.80 -1.65 13.26
CA ASP A 284 -5.89 -0.65 13.22
C ASP A 284 -7.07 -1.19 12.38
N ASP A 285 -7.69 -2.27 12.85
CA ASP A 285 -8.71 -3.05 12.15
C ASP A 285 -9.84 -3.43 13.12
N PRO A 286 -11.12 -3.25 12.74
CA PRO A 286 -12.26 -3.63 13.57
C PRO A 286 -12.24 -5.09 14.04
N ARG A 287 -11.68 -6.02 13.26
CA ARG A 287 -11.58 -7.46 13.62
C ARG A 287 -10.58 -7.69 14.75
N ILE A 288 -9.50 -6.92 14.78
CA ILE A 288 -8.55 -6.91 15.90
C ILE A 288 -9.25 -6.41 17.17
N TYR A 289 -9.97 -5.29 17.08
CA TYR A 289 -10.70 -4.72 18.23
C TYR A 289 -11.82 -5.62 18.74
N ALA A 290 -12.45 -6.39 17.85
CA ALA A 290 -13.49 -7.35 18.20
C ALA A 290 -12.96 -8.65 18.83
N THR A 291 -11.62 -8.85 18.88
CA THR A 291 -11.00 -10.07 19.41
C THR A 291 -10.55 -9.87 20.86
N PRO A 292 -11.26 -10.44 21.87
CA PRO A 292 -10.96 -10.19 23.30
C PRO A 292 -9.54 -10.61 23.73
N ALA A 293 -8.97 -11.61 23.06
CA ALA A 293 -7.63 -12.09 23.34
C ALA A 293 -6.52 -11.12 22.96
N LEU A 294 -6.81 -10.12 22.13
CA LEU A 294 -5.91 -9.06 21.69
C LEU A 294 -6.03 -7.79 22.55
N ASP A 295 -7.03 -7.72 23.47
CA ASP A 295 -7.18 -6.57 24.36
C ASP A 295 -5.89 -6.32 25.16
N GLY A 296 -5.44 -5.07 25.15
CA GLY A 296 -4.15 -4.69 25.75
C GLY A 296 -2.93 -4.82 24.84
N GLY A 297 -3.08 -5.39 23.61
CA GLY A 297 -2.00 -5.46 22.63
C GLY A 297 -1.56 -4.07 22.15
N TRP A 298 -0.28 -3.90 21.80
CA TRP A 298 0.27 -2.63 21.35
C TRP A 298 0.63 -2.66 19.87
N PHE A 299 0.40 -1.54 19.19
CA PHE A 299 0.83 -1.37 17.81
C PHE A 299 1.18 0.09 17.52
N ALA A 300 1.98 0.32 16.50
CA ALA A 300 2.31 1.66 16.05
C ALA A 300 1.50 2.01 14.80
N ALA A 301 0.89 3.19 14.80
CA ALA A 301 0.15 3.72 13.68
C ALA A 301 0.09 5.25 13.75
N PRO A 302 -0.27 5.95 12.66
CA PRO A 302 -0.65 7.36 12.72
C PRO A 302 -1.78 7.59 13.72
N ASP A 303 -1.85 8.81 14.30
CA ASP A 303 -3.01 9.20 15.10
C ASP A 303 -4.25 9.26 14.20
N GLY A 304 -5.26 8.48 14.54
CA GLY A 304 -6.48 8.35 13.73
C GLY A 304 -7.34 9.62 13.63
N VAL A 305 -7.07 10.68 14.40
CA VAL A 305 -7.87 11.92 14.39
C VAL A 305 -7.82 12.60 13.02
N GLY A 306 -6.62 12.74 12.45
CA GLY A 306 -6.42 13.36 11.14
C GLY A 306 -7.18 12.61 10.04
N TYR A 307 -7.06 11.27 10.03
CA TYR A 307 -7.75 10.44 9.06
C TYR A 307 -9.29 10.53 9.19
N ARG A 308 -9.83 10.52 10.40
CA ARG A 308 -11.29 10.69 10.61
C ARG A 308 -11.80 12.01 10.07
N ASN A 309 -11.11 13.11 10.33
CA ASN A 309 -11.45 14.44 9.83
C ASN A 309 -11.35 14.52 8.30
N PHE A 310 -10.31 13.94 7.71
CA PHE A 310 -10.15 13.81 6.28
C PHE A 310 -11.30 13.00 5.66
N SER A 311 -11.61 11.83 6.21
CA SER A 311 -12.66 10.94 5.71
C SER A 311 -14.05 11.60 5.76
N ALA A 312 -14.34 12.39 6.79
CA ALA A 312 -15.60 13.14 6.87
C ALA A 312 -15.73 14.14 5.73
N ARG A 313 -14.68 14.96 5.47
CA ARG A 313 -14.67 15.94 4.36
C ARG A 313 -14.71 15.26 2.99
N TYR A 314 -13.98 14.16 2.84
CA TYR A 314 -13.97 13.37 1.60
C TYR A 314 -15.36 12.80 1.30
N ARG A 315 -16.02 12.19 2.30
CA ARG A 315 -17.39 11.64 2.18
C ARG A 315 -18.41 12.73 1.86
N GLU A 316 -18.29 13.89 2.47
CA GLU A 316 -19.15 15.03 2.18
C GLU A 316 -19.05 15.44 0.70
N ARG A 317 -17.83 15.51 0.15
CA ARG A 317 -17.58 15.94 -1.21
C ARG A 317 -17.89 14.88 -2.27
N TYR A 318 -17.46 13.63 -2.05
CA TYR A 318 -17.51 12.57 -3.05
C TYR A 318 -18.58 11.49 -2.80
N LYS A 319 -19.32 11.59 -1.69
CA LYS A 319 -20.42 10.67 -1.31
C LYS A 319 -19.98 9.20 -1.17
N GLN A 320 -18.71 8.97 -0.91
CA GLN A 320 -18.11 7.66 -0.69
C GLN A 320 -16.97 7.75 0.32
N ASP A 321 -16.63 6.64 0.96
CA ASP A 321 -15.49 6.59 1.87
C ASP A 321 -14.16 6.56 1.10
N PRO A 322 -13.12 7.27 1.57
CA PRO A 322 -11.80 7.16 0.98
C PRO A 322 -11.14 5.84 1.35
N VAL A 323 -10.32 5.28 0.45
CA VAL A 323 -9.36 4.25 0.84
C VAL A 323 -8.20 4.88 1.64
N ARG A 324 -7.53 4.07 2.46
CA ARG A 324 -6.49 4.58 3.38
C ARG A 324 -5.37 5.33 2.65
N THR A 325 -4.96 4.86 1.47
CA THR A 325 -3.91 5.48 0.66
C THR A 325 -4.28 6.85 0.07
N ALA A 326 -5.55 7.24 0.09
CA ALA A 326 -5.99 8.54 -0.42
C ALA A 326 -5.32 9.72 0.30
N THR A 327 -5.01 9.58 1.59
CA THR A 327 -4.29 10.60 2.36
C THR A 327 -2.90 10.89 1.82
N LEU A 328 -2.22 9.91 1.22
CA LEU A 328 -0.89 10.09 0.66
C LEU A 328 -0.90 11.07 -0.51
N ALA A 329 -1.88 10.95 -1.40
CA ALA A 329 -2.03 11.88 -2.52
C ALA A 329 -2.48 13.28 -2.05
N TYR A 330 -3.35 13.33 -1.03
CA TYR A 330 -3.71 14.61 -0.39
C TYR A 330 -2.46 15.29 0.18
N ASP A 331 -1.67 14.58 1.00
CA ASP A 331 -0.48 15.12 1.64
C ASP A 331 0.59 15.54 0.62
N ALA A 332 0.78 14.76 -0.46
CA ALA A 332 1.70 15.11 -1.53
C ALA A 332 1.31 16.43 -2.22
N VAL A 333 0.02 16.60 -2.56
CA VAL A 333 -0.46 17.83 -3.21
C VAL A 333 -0.44 19.01 -2.24
N ALA A 334 -0.82 18.82 -0.99
CA ALA A 334 -0.73 19.85 0.04
C ALA A 334 0.73 20.30 0.25
N LEU A 335 1.67 19.36 0.28
CA LEU A 335 3.10 19.65 0.37
C LEU A 335 3.57 20.50 -0.80
N ILE A 336 3.34 20.07 -2.06
CA ILE A 336 3.82 20.83 -3.22
C ILE A 336 3.17 22.22 -3.30
N ALA A 337 1.89 22.37 -2.97
CA ALA A 337 1.22 23.66 -2.93
C ALA A 337 1.84 24.61 -1.88
N ALA A 338 2.19 24.09 -0.71
CA ALA A 338 2.88 24.83 0.33
C ALA A 338 4.30 25.25 -0.11
N LEU A 339 5.07 24.32 -0.71
CA LEU A 339 6.43 24.58 -1.20
C LEU A 339 6.44 25.61 -2.33
N VAL A 340 5.50 25.53 -3.28
CA VAL A 340 5.34 26.53 -4.36
C VAL A 340 5.10 27.92 -3.78
N LYS A 341 4.33 28.00 -2.70
CA LYS A 341 4.02 29.29 -2.03
C LYS A 341 5.22 29.86 -1.27
N THR A 342 6.10 29.01 -0.70
CA THR A 342 7.08 29.43 0.31
C THR A 342 8.54 29.35 -0.14
N GLN A 343 8.89 28.51 -1.13
CA GLN A 343 10.30 28.17 -1.43
C GLN A 343 10.80 28.73 -2.78
N GLY A 344 9.97 29.49 -3.51
CA GLY A 344 10.39 30.12 -4.76
C GLY A 344 10.97 29.12 -5.79
N PRO A 345 12.11 29.45 -6.44
CA PRO A 345 12.73 28.57 -7.45
C PRO A 345 13.28 27.24 -6.90
N GLN A 346 13.65 27.20 -5.61
CA GLN A 346 14.23 26.00 -4.98
C GLN A 346 13.19 25.03 -4.42
N ARG A 347 11.90 25.25 -4.70
CA ARG A 347 10.74 24.56 -4.12
C ARG A 347 10.82 23.05 -4.06
N PHE A 348 11.50 22.42 -5.01
CA PHE A 348 11.61 20.97 -5.10
C PHE A 348 13.06 20.49 -5.05
N SER A 349 13.99 21.32 -4.55
CA SER A 349 15.38 20.88 -4.36
C SER A 349 15.48 19.78 -3.30
N THR A 350 16.54 19.00 -3.35
CA THR A 350 16.81 17.94 -2.37
C THR A 350 16.80 18.48 -0.94
N GLU A 351 17.42 19.65 -0.71
CA GLU A 351 17.53 20.27 0.62
C GLU A 351 16.14 20.65 1.17
N VAL A 352 15.25 21.12 0.29
CA VAL A 352 13.87 21.47 0.69
C VAL A 352 13.07 20.20 0.97
N LEU A 353 13.13 19.21 0.10
CA LEU A 353 12.38 17.96 0.26
C LEU A 353 12.88 17.13 1.44
N THR A 354 14.19 17.12 1.72
CA THR A 354 14.77 16.39 2.87
C THR A 354 14.91 17.25 4.13
N ASN A 355 14.10 18.30 4.27
CA ASN A 355 14.12 19.16 5.45
C ASN A 355 14.04 18.31 6.74
N PRO A 356 15.03 18.42 7.64
CA PRO A 356 15.08 17.61 8.87
C PRO A 356 13.91 17.86 9.83
N SER A 357 13.29 19.03 9.79
CA SER A 357 12.08 19.33 10.56
C SER A 357 10.84 18.59 10.03
N GLY A 358 10.89 18.11 8.80
CA GLY A 358 9.79 17.41 8.14
C GLY A 358 8.60 18.30 7.79
N PHE A 359 7.49 17.64 7.52
CA PHE A 359 6.25 18.24 7.06
C PHE A 359 5.08 17.67 7.86
N SER A 360 4.00 18.43 7.96
CA SER A 360 2.77 18.00 8.61
C SER A 360 1.74 17.60 7.56
N GLY A 361 1.21 16.38 7.67
CA GLY A 361 0.16 15.84 6.83
C GLY A 361 -1.07 15.39 7.62
N ILE A 362 -2.02 14.78 6.93
CA ILE A 362 -3.24 14.20 7.52
C ILE A 362 -2.89 13.15 8.57
N ASP A 363 -1.87 12.33 8.28
CA ASP A 363 -1.40 11.25 9.13
C ASP A 363 -0.24 11.65 10.06
N GLY A 364 -0.18 12.95 10.41
CA GLY A 364 0.82 13.49 11.29
C GLY A 364 2.10 13.90 10.58
N LEU A 365 3.18 14.00 11.36
CA LEU A 365 4.47 14.42 10.86
C LEU A 365 5.12 13.35 9.97
N PHE A 366 5.78 13.79 8.90
CA PHE A 366 6.66 12.96 8.09
C PHE A 366 7.85 13.77 7.58
N ARG A 367 8.96 13.10 7.27
CA ARG A 367 10.10 13.68 6.57
C ARG A 367 10.70 12.67 5.60
N PHE A 368 11.28 13.17 4.51
CA PHE A 368 12.07 12.34 3.62
C PHE A 368 13.53 12.29 4.08
N ARG A 369 14.15 11.14 3.92
CA ARG A 369 15.58 10.93 4.16
C ARG A 369 16.37 11.07 2.87
N ALA A 370 17.69 11.24 3.00
CA ALA A 370 18.57 11.36 1.84
C ALA A 370 18.60 10.11 0.93
N ASP A 371 18.28 8.94 1.49
CA ASP A 371 18.15 7.68 0.76
C ASP A 371 16.81 7.52 0.03
N GLY A 372 15.91 8.50 0.16
CA GLY A 372 14.57 8.51 -0.44
C GLY A 372 13.49 7.83 0.40
N THR A 373 13.82 7.14 1.48
CA THR A 373 12.82 6.61 2.42
C THR A 373 12.17 7.73 3.22
N ASN A 374 11.07 7.45 3.90
CA ASN A 374 10.49 8.41 4.84
C ASN A 374 10.63 7.94 6.28
N GLU A 375 10.41 8.89 7.16
CA GLU A 375 10.17 8.67 8.58
C GLU A 375 8.85 9.34 8.94
N ARG A 376 7.99 8.62 9.69
CA ARG A 376 6.71 9.14 10.16
C ARG A 376 6.70 9.25 11.68
N GLY A 377 6.09 10.32 12.17
CA GLY A 377 5.74 10.45 13.58
C GLY A 377 4.54 9.57 13.91
N LEU A 378 4.78 8.38 14.47
CA LEU A 378 3.74 7.43 14.81
C LEU A 378 3.40 7.47 16.30
N ALA A 379 2.11 7.33 16.62
CA ALA A 379 1.65 7.02 17.96
C ALA A 379 1.91 5.54 18.29
N VAL A 380 1.93 5.21 19.58
CA VAL A 380 1.75 3.83 20.03
C VAL A 380 0.36 3.72 20.60
N LEU A 381 -0.38 2.76 20.11
CA LEU A 381 -1.78 2.53 20.41
C LEU A 381 -1.95 1.19 21.14
N ARG A 382 -2.98 1.12 21.96
CA ARG A 382 -3.42 -0.10 22.62
C ARG A 382 -4.74 -0.57 22.03
N VAL A 383 -4.84 -1.85 21.72
CA VAL A 383 -6.10 -2.50 21.36
C VAL A 383 -7.05 -2.45 22.54
N ALA A 384 -8.28 -1.97 22.32
CA ALA A 384 -9.37 -2.02 23.26
C ALA A 384 -10.68 -2.30 22.50
N THR A 385 -11.69 -2.84 23.19
CA THR A 385 -12.97 -3.21 22.57
C THR A 385 -13.69 -2.05 21.86
N ALA A 386 -13.48 -0.83 22.32
CA ALA A 386 -14.05 0.37 21.70
C ALA A 386 -13.18 0.97 20.58
N GLY A 387 -12.10 0.30 20.19
CA GLY A 387 -11.10 0.80 19.23
C GLY A 387 -9.77 1.10 19.88
N ALA A 388 -8.86 1.74 19.14
CA ALA A 388 -7.52 2.05 19.60
C ALA A 388 -7.51 3.14 20.69
N GLN A 389 -6.66 2.94 21.71
CA GLN A 389 -6.39 3.93 22.75
C GLN A 389 -4.92 4.35 22.68
N THR A 390 -4.63 5.66 22.70
CA THR A 390 -3.27 6.18 22.64
C THR A 390 -2.54 5.93 23.94
N LEU A 391 -1.41 5.20 23.88
CA LEU A 391 -0.46 5.02 24.98
C LEU A 391 0.68 6.04 24.93
N SER A 392 1.22 6.26 23.75
CA SER A 392 2.27 7.25 23.51
C SER A 392 1.88 8.05 22.26
N PRO A 393 1.67 9.37 22.40
CA PRO A 393 1.25 10.18 21.25
C PRO A 393 2.33 10.24 20.19
N ALA A 394 1.93 10.54 18.96
CA ALA A 394 2.85 10.85 17.88
C ALA A 394 3.66 12.10 18.21
N PRO A 395 4.95 12.16 17.82
CA PRO A 395 5.78 13.35 18.07
C PRO A 395 5.22 14.54 17.29
N LYS A 396 5.30 15.73 17.91
CA LYS A 396 4.88 16.99 17.27
C LYS A 396 6.01 17.67 16.49
N SER A 397 7.22 17.17 16.61
CA SER A 397 8.40 17.60 15.84
C SER A 397 9.36 16.43 15.74
N PHE A 398 10.12 16.35 14.65
CA PHE A 398 11.31 15.52 14.65
C PHE A 398 12.37 16.28 15.43
N GLY A 399 12.65 15.84 16.64
CA GLY A 399 13.68 16.45 17.47
C GLY A 399 14.99 16.56 16.70
N GLY A 400 15.57 17.74 16.67
CA GLY A 400 17.00 17.86 16.43
C GLY A 400 17.70 16.96 17.45
N ALA A 401 18.79 16.31 17.04
CA ALA A 401 19.63 15.54 17.94
C ALA A 401 19.76 16.31 19.24
N ALA A 402 19.34 15.72 20.35
CA ALA A 402 19.66 16.27 21.66
C ALA A 402 21.19 16.41 21.68
N SER A 403 21.66 17.64 21.57
CA SER A 403 23.03 17.99 21.91
C SER A 403 23.18 17.67 23.37
N GLY A 404 23.72 16.52 23.66
CA GLY A 404 24.16 16.11 24.99
C GLY A 404 25.54 15.53 24.85
#